data_0f4a884a5c84cc12cbb00338a5760fdc
#
_entry.id   0f4a884a5c84cc12cbb00338a5760fdc
#
_cell.length_a   1.000
_cell.length_b   1.000
_cell.length_c   1.000
_cell.angle_alpha   90.00
_cell.angle_beta   90.00
_cell.angle_gamma   90.00
#
_symmetry.space_group_name_H-M   'P 1'
#
loop_
_entity.id
_entity.type
_entity.pdbx_description
1 polymer ?
#
loop_
_entity_poly.entity_id
_entity_poly.type
_entity_poly.pdbx_seq_one_letter_code
_entity_poly.pdbx_strand_id
1 'polypeptide(L)'
;MTWTVTIRSDVKFTDGEALTAEDVAFTYNTLRDNSTVNDFTMLDEAEATDDTTVVFHMKRPYSIWPYTMAITGILPEHAYGPDYGQNPIGSGRYIMKQWDKGQQVIFEANPDYYGEAPKMKQVTVLFMEEDAAFAAVQAGQADLAYTAASYADLAVDGYDLLAFKTVDN
;
A
#
# COMPACT_ATOMS: atom_id res chain seq x y z
N MET A 1 21.37 14.22 -10.45
CA MET A 1 21.51 13.78 -9.03
C MET A 1 20.90 12.40 -8.91
N THR A 2 21.54 11.48 -8.18
CA THR A 2 21.08 10.08 -8.11
C THR A 2 20.84 9.65 -6.66
N TRP A 3 19.89 8.75 -6.50
CA TRP A 3 19.70 7.94 -5.30
C TRP A 3 19.96 6.48 -5.67
N THR A 4 20.87 5.84 -4.97
CA THR A 4 21.12 4.40 -5.14
C THR A 4 20.50 3.68 -3.95
N VAL A 5 19.65 2.71 -4.23
CA VAL A 5 18.88 1.96 -3.23
C VAL A 5 19.13 0.48 -3.44
N THR A 6 19.46 -0.22 -2.35
CA THR A 6 19.55 -1.67 -2.34
C THR A 6 18.30 -2.24 -1.72
N ILE A 7 17.64 -3.14 -2.43
CA ILE A 7 16.45 -3.85 -1.96
C ILE A 7 16.82 -5.21 -1.36
N ARG A 8 15.89 -5.83 -0.67
CA ARG A 8 16.00 -7.20 -0.17
C ARG A 8 15.94 -8.19 -1.35
N SER A 9 16.64 -9.30 -1.24
CA SER A 9 16.66 -10.38 -2.24
C SER A 9 15.73 -11.55 -1.91
N ASP A 10 15.06 -11.52 -0.75
CA ASP A 10 14.22 -12.61 -0.23
C ASP A 10 12.72 -12.30 -0.29
N VAL A 11 12.32 -11.26 -1.01
CA VAL A 11 10.92 -10.86 -1.17
C VAL A 11 10.31 -11.55 -2.39
N LYS A 12 9.07 -12.03 -2.21
CA LYS A 12 8.26 -12.58 -3.29
C LYS A 12 6.95 -11.84 -3.40
N PHE A 13 6.45 -11.76 -4.61
CA PHE A 13 5.05 -11.41 -4.84
C PHE A 13 4.12 -12.55 -4.40
N THR A 14 2.83 -12.25 -4.26
CA THR A 14 1.81 -13.20 -3.78
C THR A 14 1.49 -14.32 -4.77
N ASP A 15 1.99 -14.28 -5.98
CA ASP A 15 1.98 -15.34 -6.99
C ASP A 15 3.22 -16.27 -6.93
N GLY A 16 4.20 -15.92 -6.09
CA GLY A 16 5.41 -16.71 -5.85
C GLY A 16 6.65 -16.24 -6.62
N GLU A 17 6.51 -15.33 -7.60
CA GLU A 17 7.63 -14.74 -8.33
C GLU A 17 8.48 -13.82 -7.43
N ALA A 18 9.79 -13.80 -7.67
CA ALA A 18 10.70 -12.95 -6.92
C ALA A 18 10.48 -11.47 -7.27
N LEU A 19 10.53 -10.60 -6.25
CA LEU A 19 10.57 -9.16 -6.46
C LEU A 19 12.04 -8.74 -6.67
N THR A 20 12.33 -8.13 -7.81
CA THR A 20 13.67 -7.71 -8.20
C THR A 20 13.76 -6.19 -8.35
N ALA A 21 14.98 -5.70 -8.55
CA ALA A 21 15.22 -4.30 -8.86
C ALA A 21 14.59 -3.86 -10.19
N GLU A 22 14.35 -4.80 -11.13
CA GLU A 22 13.65 -4.53 -12.39
C GLU A 22 12.19 -4.15 -12.12
N ASP A 23 11.48 -4.87 -11.23
CA ASP A 23 10.11 -4.50 -10.84
C ASP A 23 10.04 -3.12 -10.20
N VAL A 24 11.05 -2.78 -9.40
CA VAL A 24 11.14 -1.44 -8.79
C VAL A 24 11.34 -0.39 -9.88
N ALA A 25 12.31 -0.56 -10.77
CA ALA A 25 12.56 0.37 -11.86
C ALA A 25 11.34 0.53 -12.78
N PHE A 26 10.72 -0.60 -13.16
CA PHE A 26 9.46 -0.62 -13.90
C PHE A 26 8.36 0.18 -13.21
N THR A 27 8.16 -0.05 -11.92
CA THR A 27 7.14 0.64 -11.12
C THR A 27 7.30 2.15 -11.22
N TYR A 28 8.49 2.66 -10.91
CA TYR A 28 8.71 4.11 -10.83
C TYR A 28 8.68 4.79 -12.20
N ASN A 29 9.18 4.13 -13.25
CA ASN A 29 9.06 4.64 -14.61
C ASN A 29 7.59 4.68 -15.07
N THR A 30 6.83 3.62 -14.77
CA THR A 30 5.39 3.57 -15.07
C THR A 30 4.61 4.66 -14.34
N LEU A 31 4.89 4.87 -13.04
CA LEU A 31 4.21 5.88 -12.23
C LEU A 31 4.61 7.31 -12.63
N ARG A 32 5.88 7.55 -13.01
CA ARG A 32 6.33 8.84 -13.56
C ARG A 32 5.47 9.25 -14.75
N ASP A 33 5.14 8.32 -15.61
CA ASP A 33 4.46 8.59 -16.87
C ASP A 33 2.92 8.58 -16.73
N ASN A 34 2.37 7.91 -15.72
CA ASN A 34 0.92 7.64 -15.63
C ASN A 34 0.26 8.03 -14.29
N SER A 35 1.02 8.35 -13.23
CA SER A 35 0.41 8.63 -11.93
C SER A 35 -0.37 9.95 -11.92
N THR A 36 -1.58 9.89 -11.36
CA THR A 36 -2.43 11.06 -11.10
C THR A 36 -2.61 11.34 -9.60
N VAL A 37 -2.09 10.48 -8.73
CA VAL A 37 -2.27 10.56 -7.27
C VAL A 37 -1.03 11.13 -6.61
N ASN A 38 0.15 10.58 -6.90
CA ASN A 38 1.42 11.03 -6.35
C ASN A 38 2.28 11.69 -7.43
N ASP A 39 3.04 12.70 -7.05
CA ASP A 39 3.93 13.44 -7.96
C ASP A 39 5.29 12.73 -8.11
N PHE A 40 5.53 12.16 -9.28
CA PHE A 40 6.81 11.58 -9.69
C PHE A 40 7.55 12.42 -10.73
N THR A 41 7.12 13.65 -11.00
CA THR A 41 7.68 14.51 -12.06
C THR A 41 9.15 14.84 -11.87
N MET A 42 9.67 14.75 -10.63
CA MET A 42 11.08 14.96 -10.32
C MET A 42 11.97 13.77 -10.68
N LEU A 43 11.40 12.60 -10.91
CA LEU A 43 12.13 11.44 -11.44
C LEU A 43 12.40 11.66 -12.92
N ASP A 44 13.64 11.45 -13.34
CA ASP A 44 14.03 11.36 -14.75
C ASP A 44 13.92 9.92 -15.23
N GLU A 45 14.62 9.01 -14.52
CA GLU A 45 14.63 7.59 -14.82
C GLU A 45 14.92 6.77 -13.57
N ALA A 46 14.37 5.56 -13.51
CA ALA A 46 14.78 4.51 -12.59
C ALA A 46 15.43 3.38 -13.37
N GLU A 47 16.62 2.94 -12.95
CA GLU A 47 17.43 1.93 -13.61
C GLU A 47 17.78 0.81 -12.62
N ALA A 48 17.53 -0.45 -12.96
CA ALA A 48 18.07 -1.60 -12.25
C ALA A 48 19.48 -1.90 -12.76
N THR A 49 20.48 -1.84 -11.88
CA THR A 49 21.88 -2.14 -12.23
C THR A 49 22.28 -3.57 -11.95
N ASP A 50 21.55 -4.24 -11.08
CA ASP A 50 21.59 -5.67 -10.78
C ASP A 50 20.25 -6.07 -10.12
N ASP A 51 20.09 -7.35 -9.74
CA ASP A 51 18.84 -7.89 -9.18
C ASP A 51 18.35 -7.18 -7.91
N THR A 52 19.23 -6.45 -7.22
CA THR A 52 18.95 -5.84 -5.92
C THR A 52 19.23 -4.34 -5.84
N THR A 53 19.82 -3.76 -6.87
CA THR A 53 20.24 -2.36 -6.87
C THR A 53 19.48 -1.53 -7.90
N VAL A 54 18.82 -0.48 -7.43
CA VAL A 54 18.11 0.50 -8.25
C VAL A 54 18.77 1.87 -8.12
N VAL A 55 18.99 2.53 -9.25
CA VAL A 55 19.47 3.91 -9.33
C VAL A 55 18.34 4.80 -9.84
N PHE A 56 17.93 5.75 -9.02
CA PHE A 56 16.96 6.78 -9.40
C PHE A 56 17.70 8.04 -9.85
N HIS A 57 17.54 8.40 -11.09
CA HIS A 57 18.06 9.63 -11.68
C HIS A 57 17.05 10.75 -11.49
N MET A 58 17.43 11.80 -10.76
CA MET A 58 16.54 12.91 -10.45
C MET A 58 16.88 14.12 -11.33
N LYS A 59 15.87 14.81 -11.87
CA LYS A 59 16.01 16.04 -12.67
C LYS A 59 16.66 17.18 -11.87
N ARG A 60 16.43 17.20 -10.55
CA ARG A 60 17.04 18.16 -9.61
C ARG A 60 17.05 17.56 -8.19
N PRO A 61 17.79 18.16 -7.22
CA PRO A 61 17.76 17.73 -5.84
C PRO A 61 16.33 17.69 -5.30
N TYR A 62 15.94 16.52 -4.73
CA TYR A 62 14.58 16.30 -4.22
C TYR A 62 14.65 15.51 -2.90
N SER A 63 14.64 16.23 -1.79
CA SER A 63 14.83 15.67 -0.44
C SER A 63 13.66 14.84 0.08
N ILE A 64 12.47 14.98 -0.55
CA ILE A 64 11.26 14.23 -0.17
C ILE A 64 11.25 12.82 -0.80
N TRP A 65 12.16 12.52 -1.73
CA TRP A 65 12.21 11.25 -2.44
C TRP A 65 12.13 10.01 -1.55
N PRO A 66 12.80 9.93 -0.37
CA PRO A 66 12.66 8.79 0.53
C PRO A 66 11.22 8.56 1.04
N TYR A 67 10.46 9.64 1.27
CA TYR A 67 9.04 9.52 1.64
C TYR A 67 8.19 9.02 0.48
N THR A 68 8.45 9.53 -0.72
CA THR A 68 7.79 9.05 -1.94
C THR A 68 8.03 7.54 -2.13
N MET A 69 9.27 7.08 -1.92
CA MET A 69 9.59 5.65 -1.96
C MET A 69 8.84 4.85 -0.89
N ALA A 70 8.72 5.37 0.33
CA ALA A 70 8.11 4.65 1.45
C ALA A 70 6.60 4.40 1.28
N ILE A 71 5.90 5.22 0.51
CA ILE A 71 4.45 5.11 0.28
C ILE A 71 4.10 4.47 -1.06
N THR A 72 5.09 4.10 -1.87
CA THR A 72 4.87 3.53 -3.21
C THR A 72 4.89 2.01 -3.15
N GLY A 73 3.77 1.37 -3.55
CA GLY A 73 3.72 -0.07 -3.74
C GLY A 73 4.42 -0.50 -5.02
N ILE A 74 5.14 -1.62 -4.98
CA ILE A 74 5.86 -2.15 -6.14
C ILE A 74 4.93 -3.01 -7.00
N LEU A 75 4.92 -2.73 -8.29
CA LEU A 75 4.15 -3.44 -9.31
C LEU A 75 4.98 -4.60 -9.87
N PRO A 76 4.42 -5.82 -9.99
CA PRO A 76 5.08 -6.91 -10.69
C PRO A 76 5.05 -6.66 -12.21
N GLU A 77 6.20 -6.44 -12.82
CA GLU A 77 6.27 -6.18 -14.27
C GLU A 77 5.64 -7.30 -15.09
N HIS A 78 5.91 -8.55 -14.71
CA HIS A 78 5.42 -9.75 -15.41
C HIS A 78 3.88 -9.89 -15.42
N ALA A 79 3.19 -9.29 -14.45
CA ALA A 79 1.74 -9.40 -14.29
C ALA A 79 1.00 -8.07 -14.46
N TYR A 80 1.72 -6.98 -14.74
CA TYR A 80 1.11 -5.67 -14.92
C TYR A 80 0.42 -5.55 -16.27
N GLY A 81 -0.85 -5.09 -16.27
CA GLY A 81 -1.63 -4.93 -17.49
C GLY A 81 -2.95 -4.20 -17.22
N PRO A 82 -3.83 -4.08 -18.23
CA PRO A 82 -5.08 -3.31 -18.15
C PRO A 82 -6.01 -3.75 -17.01
N ASP A 83 -5.99 -5.03 -16.66
CA ASP A 83 -6.86 -5.61 -15.63
C ASP A 83 -6.18 -5.74 -14.27
N TYR A 84 -4.93 -5.28 -14.13
CA TYR A 84 -4.16 -5.39 -12.89
C TYR A 84 -4.90 -4.80 -11.68
N GLY A 85 -5.55 -3.65 -11.85
CA GLY A 85 -6.32 -3.01 -10.78
C GLY A 85 -7.53 -3.82 -10.27
N GLN A 86 -7.97 -4.86 -11.00
CA GLN A 86 -9.05 -5.76 -10.58
C GLN A 86 -8.53 -6.94 -9.74
N ASN A 87 -7.31 -7.38 -10.02
CA ASN A 87 -6.66 -8.53 -9.39
C ASN A 87 -5.19 -8.19 -9.07
N PRO A 88 -4.95 -7.25 -8.14
CA PRO A 88 -3.61 -6.81 -7.84
C PRO A 88 -2.79 -7.91 -7.18
N ILE A 89 -1.56 -8.05 -7.64
CA ILE A 89 -0.52 -8.89 -7.06
C ILE A 89 0.45 -7.97 -6.31
N GLY A 90 0.76 -8.29 -5.07
CA GLY A 90 1.65 -7.49 -4.25
C GLY A 90 2.61 -8.36 -3.45
N SER A 91 3.46 -7.73 -2.63
CA SER A 91 4.39 -8.41 -1.73
C SER A 91 4.08 -8.14 -0.24
N GLY A 92 2.87 -7.65 0.04
CA GLY A 92 2.45 -7.23 1.37
C GLY A 92 2.07 -8.38 2.31
N ARG A 93 1.68 -7.99 3.53
CA ARG A 93 1.25 -8.91 4.60
C ARG A 93 -0.03 -9.68 4.28
N TYR A 94 -0.84 -9.15 3.37
CA TYR A 94 -2.17 -9.67 3.02
C TYR A 94 -2.32 -9.79 1.51
N ILE A 95 -3.09 -10.78 1.11
CA ILE A 95 -3.47 -11.10 -0.27
C ILE A 95 -4.94 -10.72 -0.44
N MET A 96 -5.28 -9.95 -1.48
CA MET A 96 -6.67 -9.70 -1.83
C MET A 96 -7.32 -10.98 -2.35
N LYS A 97 -8.39 -11.46 -1.70
CA LYS A 97 -9.10 -12.68 -2.08
C LYS A 97 -10.40 -12.40 -2.81
N GLN A 98 -11.07 -11.33 -2.42
CA GLN A 98 -12.37 -11.00 -2.99
C GLN A 98 -12.56 -9.48 -2.95
N TRP A 99 -13.12 -8.93 -3.99
CA TRP A 99 -13.54 -7.55 -4.05
C TRP A 99 -14.98 -7.46 -4.55
N ASP A 100 -15.90 -7.16 -3.65
CA ASP A 100 -17.29 -6.88 -3.93
C ASP A 100 -17.42 -5.35 -4.12
N LYS A 101 -17.42 -4.91 -5.38
CA LYS A 101 -17.36 -3.48 -5.74
C LYS A 101 -18.46 -2.68 -5.05
N GLY A 102 -18.05 -1.61 -4.35
CA GLY A 102 -18.94 -0.75 -3.58
C GLY A 102 -19.42 -1.31 -2.24
N GLN A 103 -19.00 -2.52 -1.86
CA GLN A 103 -19.41 -3.16 -0.60
C GLN A 103 -18.23 -3.46 0.30
N GLN A 104 -17.29 -4.32 -0.15
CA GLN A 104 -16.19 -4.78 0.68
C GLN A 104 -15.01 -5.31 -0.13
N VAL A 105 -13.85 -5.40 0.54
CA VAL A 105 -12.72 -6.20 0.11
C VAL A 105 -12.33 -7.17 1.22
N ILE A 106 -12.07 -8.42 0.87
CA ILE A 106 -11.60 -9.46 1.78
C ILE A 106 -10.14 -9.76 1.50
N PHE A 107 -9.33 -9.69 2.54
CA PHE A 107 -7.91 -10.01 2.52
C PHE A 107 -7.63 -11.23 3.40
N GLU A 108 -6.71 -12.09 2.96
CA GLU A 108 -6.14 -13.17 3.77
C GLU A 108 -4.67 -12.91 4.06
N ALA A 109 -4.20 -13.42 5.20
CA ALA A 109 -2.79 -13.34 5.56
C ALA A 109 -1.92 -14.02 4.50
N ASN A 110 -0.85 -13.32 4.08
CA ASN A 110 0.15 -13.86 3.17
C ASN A 110 1.09 -14.80 3.95
N PRO A 111 1.08 -16.11 3.69
CA PRO A 111 1.93 -17.06 4.41
C PRO A 111 3.43 -16.89 4.09
N ASP A 112 3.74 -16.33 2.91
CA ASP A 112 5.09 -16.12 2.40
C ASP A 112 5.60 -14.68 2.62
N TYR A 113 4.94 -13.92 3.51
CA TYR A 113 5.39 -12.58 3.82
C TYR A 113 6.80 -12.58 4.43
N TYR A 114 7.69 -11.78 3.88
CA TYR A 114 9.11 -11.70 4.25
C TYR A 114 9.40 -11.12 5.65
N GLY A 115 8.41 -10.60 6.35
CA GLY A 115 8.53 -10.02 7.69
C GLY A 115 7.79 -10.84 8.74
N GLU A 116 7.44 -10.21 9.84
CA GLU A 116 6.63 -10.83 10.88
C GLU A 116 5.24 -11.19 10.34
N ALA A 117 4.84 -12.44 10.54
CA ALA A 117 3.54 -12.94 10.09
C ALA A 117 2.38 -12.10 10.69
N PRO A 118 1.37 -11.76 9.92
CA PRO A 118 0.22 -11.01 10.44
C PRO A 118 -0.54 -11.84 11.48
N LYS A 119 -0.96 -11.17 12.58
CA LYS A 119 -1.71 -11.82 13.66
C LYS A 119 -3.13 -12.19 13.23
N MET A 120 -3.76 -11.33 12.43
CA MET A 120 -5.09 -11.59 11.89
C MET A 120 -4.97 -12.42 10.63
N LYS A 121 -5.70 -13.55 10.57
CA LYS A 121 -5.68 -14.43 9.40
C LYS A 121 -6.48 -13.86 8.22
N GLN A 122 -7.48 -13.06 8.53
CA GLN A 122 -8.36 -12.42 7.57
C GLN A 122 -8.68 -11.00 8.02
N VAL A 123 -8.76 -10.09 7.07
CA VAL A 123 -9.20 -8.71 7.25
C VAL A 123 -10.27 -8.41 6.21
N THR A 124 -11.43 -7.92 6.64
CA THR A 124 -12.50 -7.46 5.74
C THR A 124 -12.61 -5.95 5.87
N VAL A 125 -12.49 -5.25 4.76
CA VAL A 125 -12.70 -3.80 4.68
C VAL A 125 -14.09 -3.54 4.12
N LEU A 126 -14.96 -2.96 4.92
CA LEU A 126 -16.33 -2.59 4.53
C LEU A 126 -16.34 -1.15 4.02
N PHE A 127 -16.95 -0.91 2.87
CA PHE A 127 -17.12 0.43 2.32
C PHE A 127 -18.43 1.02 2.81
N MET A 128 -18.34 2.03 3.67
CA MET A 128 -19.51 2.69 4.22
C MET A 128 -19.18 4.14 4.58
N GLU A 129 -20.23 4.96 4.64
CA GLU A 129 -20.11 6.33 5.11
C GLU A 129 -19.74 6.36 6.59
N GLU A 130 -19.17 7.46 7.05
CA GLU A 130 -18.62 7.61 8.39
C GLU A 130 -19.64 7.35 9.51
N ASP A 131 -20.85 7.89 9.39
CA ASP A 131 -21.92 7.68 10.37
C ASP A 131 -22.31 6.18 10.48
N ALA A 132 -22.36 5.50 9.33
CA ALA A 132 -22.64 4.07 9.27
C ALA A 132 -21.49 3.23 9.85
N ALA A 133 -20.25 3.65 9.61
CA ALA A 133 -19.06 2.99 10.17
C ALA A 133 -19.04 3.09 11.70
N PHE A 134 -19.35 4.25 12.26
CA PHE A 134 -19.49 4.43 13.71
C PHE A 134 -20.62 3.57 14.28
N ALA A 135 -21.78 3.54 13.64
CA ALA A 135 -22.90 2.69 14.07
C ALA A 135 -22.56 1.19 13.99
N ALA A 136 -21.77 0.76 12.99
CA ALA A 136 -21.32 -0.62 12.87
C ALA A 136 -20.40 -1.04 14.03
N VAL A 137 -19.53 -0.15 14.49
CA VAL A 137 -18.70 -0.37 15.69
C VAL A 137 -19.59 -0.49 16.94
N GLN A 138 -20.54 0.44 17.14
CA GLN A 138 -21.48 0.38 18.27
C GLN A 138 -22.30 -0.91 18.30
N ALA A 139 -22.64 -1.44 17.13
CA ALA A 139 -23.38 -2.70 16.98
C ALA A 139 -22.51 -3.96 17.09
N GLY A 140 -21.18 -3.82 17.25
CA GLY A 140 -20.23 -4.94 17.24
C GLY A 140 -20.08 -5.61 15.87
N GLN A 141 -20.41 -4.91 14.79
CA GLN A 141 -20.29 -5.40 13.40
C GLN A 141 -18.95 -5.05 12.74
N ALA A 142 -18.21 -4.13 13.35
CA ALA A 142 -16.86 -3.75 12.93
C ALA A 142 -15.95 -3.66 14.17
N ASP A 143 -14.72 -4.13 14.01
CA ASP A 143 -13.70 -4.10 15.06
C ASP A 143 -12.93 -2.77 15.08
N LEU A 144 -12.91 -2.05 13.93
CA LEU A 144 -12.23 -0.77 13.75
C LEU A 144 -13.05 0.10 12.80
N ALA A 145 -13.19 1.37 13.14
CA ALA A 145 -13.69 2.39 12.20
C ALA A 145 -12.83 3.66 12.26
N TYR A 146 -12.68 4.32 11.11
CA TYR A 146 -12.18 5.68 11.05
C TYR A 146 -13.37 6.61 11.24
N THR A 147 -13.25 7.58 12.15
CA THR A 147 -14.34 8.51 12.48
C THR A 147 -13.81 9.96 12.59
N ALA A 148 -14.69 10.93 12.36
CA ALA A 148 -14.35 12.33 12.57
C ALA A 148 -14.17 12.66 14.07
N ALA A 149 -13.51 13.79 14.33
CA ALA A 149 -13.29 14.29 15.68
C ALA A 149 -14.62 14.56 16.44
N SER A 150 -15.73 14.77 15.74
CA SER A 150 -17.07 14.94 16.33
C SER A 150 -17.57 13.71 17.10
N TYR A 151 -17.04 12.52 16.81
CA TYR A 151 -17.38 11.29 17.51
C TYR A 151 -16.47 11.00 18.71
N ALA A 152 -15.43 11.82 18.93
CA ALA A 152 -14.42 11.58 19.98
C ALA A 152 -15.01 11.53 21.41
N ASP A 153 -16.11 12.22 21.64
CA ASP A 153 -16.79 12.26 22.94
C ASP A 153 -17.81 11.14 23.13
N LEU A 154 -18.05 10.32 22.09
CA LEU A 154 -19.01 9.22 22.13
C LEU A 154 -18.26 7.93 22.45
N ALA A 155 -18.19 7.60 23.76
CA ALA A 155 -17.61 6.33 24.20
C ALA A 155 -18.44 5.15 23.67
N VAL A 156 -17.75 4.13 23.18
CA VAL A 156 -18.35 2.83 22.79
C VAL A 156 -17.76 1.76 23.72
N ASP A 157 -18.61 1.06 24.45
CA ASP A 157 -18.17 0.02 25.38
C ASP A 157 -17.37 -1.06 24.65
N GLY A 158 -16.18 -1.36 25.19
CA GLY A 158 -15.28 -2.37 24.63
C GLY A 158 -14.35 -1.89 23.51
N TYR A 159 -14.38 -0.60 23.17
CA TYR A 159 -13.50 0.00 22.15
C TYR A 159 -12.68 1.14 22.73
N ASP A 160 -11.46 1.28 22.22
CA ASP A 160 -10.56 2.39 22.52
C ASP A 160 -10.58 3.42 21.41
N LEU A 161 -10.61 4.70 21.78
CA LEU A 161 -10.43 5.80 20.84
C LEU A 161 -8.92 6.07 20.66
N LEU A 162 -8.43 5.91 19.43
CA LEU A 162 -7.07 6.24 19.03
C LEU A 162 -7.06 7.56 18.26
N ALA A 163 -6.56 8.63 18.87
CA ALA A 163 -6.45 9.93 18.25
C ALA A 163 -5.04 10.15 17.72
N PHE A 164 -4.91 10.45 16.43
CA PHE A 164 -3.65 10.78 15.78
C PHE A 164 -3.66 12.25 15.38
N LYS A 165 -2.57 12.95 15.71
CA LYS A 165 -2.36 14.30 15.19
C LYS A 165 -1.82 14.19 13.78
N THR A 166 -2.51 14.80 12.83
CA THR A 166 -2.07 14.95 11.44
C THR A 166 -1.73 16.41 11.15
N VAL A 167 -1.06 16.64 10.03
CA VAL A 167 -0.82 17.99 9.49
C VAL A 167 -1.86 18.37 8.43
N ASP A 168 -2.77 17.46 8.17
CA ASP A 168 -3.88 17.69 7.24
C ASP A 168 -4.94 18.56 7.93
N ASN A 169 -5.32 19.64 7.25
CA ASN A 169 -6.35 20.59 7.69
C ASN A 169 -7.66 20.31 6.96
#